data_b440503e30aa01c3279ca991c4cd0cdc
#
_entry.id   b440503e30aa01c3279ca991c4cd0cdc
#
_cell.length_a   1.000
_cell.length_b   1.000
_cell.length_c   1.000
_cell.angle_alpha   90.00
_cell.angle_beta   90.00
_cell.angle_gamma   90.00
#
_symmetry.space_group_name_H-M   'P 1'
#
loop_
_entity.id
_entity.type
_entity.pdbx_description
1 polymer ?
#
loop_
_entity_poly.entity_id
_entity_poly.type
_entity_poly.pdbx_seq_one_letter_code
_entity_poly.pdbx_strand_id
1 'polypeptide(L)'
;MIGLKRGTVQLYDHDPAWEEEARRTILQLQNILGDVITDIQHVGSTSIRSIKAKPIIDIMVAVDRFEDILAFEKTLREAGFYYRPGNLPHQLLFACGSYYDGSGDLQTHFIHVVLTNSADHINYINFRDYMNSTPSAAKEYERLKIALAQEVPAENGRQKYLAGKHDFIVRMLAKALAHSYLGKTVEIRIDRPLGSTHPSHPELVYPINYGHIPGVIGGDGEELD
;
A
#
# COMPACT_ATOMS: atom_id res chain seq x y z
N MET A 1 1.38 18.88 10.74
CA MET A 1 1.99 19.41 9.46
C MET A 1 1.64 18.46 8.33
N ILE A 2 1.31 19.00 7.12
CA ILE A 2 1.04 18.20 5.92
C ILE A 2 1.90 18.74 4.78
N GLY A 3 2.49 17.82 4.02
CA GLY A 3 3.38 18.15 2.91
C GLY A 3 4.85 18.10 3.24
N LEU A 4 5.65 17.77 2.22
CA LEU A 4 7.09 17.73 2.27
C LEU A 4 7.66 18.21 0.93
N LYS A 5 8.78 18.92 0.99
CA LYS A 5 9.50 19.33 -0.22
C LYS A 5 9.85 18.12 -1.08
N ARG A 6 9.63 18.24 -2.39
CA ARG A 6 9.91 17.14 -3.32
C ARG A 6 11.36 16.68 -3.23
N GLY A 7 11.56 15.38 -3.19
CA GLY A 7 12.89 14.75 -3.11
C GLY A 7 13.41 14.57 -1.69
N THR A 8 12.87 15.28 -0.69
CA THR A 8 13.35 15.17 0.68
C THR A 8 12.84 13.90 1.38
N VAL A 9 13.62 13.45 2.35
CA VAL A 9 13.26 12.33 3.25
C VAL A 9 13.38 12.84 4.68
N GLN A 10 12.22 13.09 5.30
CA GLN A 10 12.12 13.49 6.70
C GLN A 10 10.89 12.83 7.32
N LEU A 11 11.07 12.23 8.50
CA LEU A 11 10.04 11.52 9.24
C LEU A 11 9.59 12.34 10.44
N TYR A 12 8.29 12.33 10.69
CA TYR A 12 7.63 13.00 11.81
C TYR A 12 6.84 11.97 12.63
N ASP A 13 6.64 12.24 13.90
CA ASP A 13 5.71 11.48 14.73
C ASP A 13 4.31 11.50 14.11
N HIS A 14 3.53 10.46 14.37
CA HIS A 14 2.16 10.41 13.89
C HIS A 14 1.37 11.63 14.39
N ASP A 15 0.66 12.28 13.47
CA ASP A 15 -0.14 13.47 13.73
C ASP A 15 -1.61 13.14 13.40
N PRO A 16 -2.55 13.23 14.36
CA PRO A 16 -3.97 12.99 14.10
C PRO A 16 -4.55 13.88 12.98
N ALA A 17 -3.93 15.03 12.71
CA ALA A 17 -4.30 15.89 11.59
C ALA A 17 -4.17 15.18 10.22
N TRP A 18 -3.38 14.10 10.12
CA TRP A 18 -3.28 13.31 8.90
C TRP A 18 -4.56 12.52 8.61
N GLU A 19 -5.21 11.99 9.64
CA GLU A 19 -6.50 11.29 9.49
C GLU A 19 -7.61 12.26 9.08
N GLU A 20 -7.61 13.46 9.66
CA GLU A 20 -8.59 14.52 9.33
C GLU A 20 -8.41 14.99 7.87
N GLU A 21 -7.17 15.21 7.44
CA GLU A 21 -6.86 15.59 6.06
C GLU A 21 -7.24 14.48 5.07
N ALA A 22 -6.94 13.22 5.41
CA ALA A 22 -7.33 12.09 4.58
C ALA A 22 -8.85 12.01 4.43
N ARG A 23 -9.61 12.21 5.52
CA ARG A 23 -11.07 12.21 5.49
C ARG A 23 -11.61 13.34 4.59
N ARG A 24 -11.05 14.55 4.72
CA ARG A 24 -11.42 15.69 3.88
C ARG A 24 -11.16 15.41 2.39
N THR A 25 -10.00 14.85 2.07
CA THR A 25 -9.61 14.49 0.70
C THR A 25 -10.52 13.39 0.14
N ILE A 26 -10.86 12.37 0.95
CA ILE A 26 -11.80 11.31 0.57
C ILE A 26 -13.17 11.90 0.21
N LEU A 27 -13.71 12.75 1.05
CA LEU A 27 -15.00 13.41 0.79
C LEU A 27 -14.96 14.26 -0.50
N GLN A 28 -13.87 14.97 -0.73
CA GLN A 28 -13.69 15.76 -1.95
C GLN A 28 -13.68 14.86 -3.20
N LEU A 29 -12.93 13.76 -3.17
CA LEU A 29 -12.88 12.80 -4.27
C LEU A 29 -14.23 12.12 -4.52
N GLN A 30 -14.94 11.73 -3.46
CA GLN A 30 -16.29 11.17 -3.56
C GLN A 30 -17.27 12.15 -4.20
N ASN A 31 -17.20 13.43 -3.86
CA ASN A 31 -18.05 14.46 -4.47
C ASN A 31 -17.73 14.70 -5.97
N ILE A 32 -16.47 14.52 -6.38
CA ILE A 32 -16.07 14.71 -7.79
C ILE A 32 -16.42 13.47 -8.63
N LEU A 33 -16.13 12.29 -8.11
CA LEU A 33 -16.12 11.04 -8.88
C LEU A 33 -17.44 10.24 -8.75
N GLY A 34 -18.19 10.45 -7.63
CA GLY A 34 -19.47 9.76 -7.41
C GLY A 34 -19.36 8.24 -7.52
N ASP A 35 -20.24 7.66 -8.34
CA ASP A 35 -20.38 6.22 -8.52
C ASP A 35 -19.22 5.55 -9.29
N VAL A 36 -18.24 6.31 -9.77
CA VAL A 36 -16.99 5.76 -10.35
C VAL A 36 -16.16 5.05 -9.31
N ILE A 37 -16.25 5.48 -8.04
CA ILE A 37 -15.50 4.90 -6.93
C ILE A 37 -16.24 3.66 -6.41
N THR A 38 -15.56 2.51 -6.41
CA THR A 38 -16.05 1.28 -5.76
C THR A 38 -15.56 1.16 -4.32
N ASP A 39 -14.33 1.66 -4.02
CA ASP A 39 -13.79 1.79 -2.67
C ASP A 39 -12.81 2.96 -2.61
N ILE A 40 -12.71 3.61 -1.44
CA ILE A 40 -11.76 4.69 -1.22
C ILE A 40 -11.30 4.70 0.24
N GLN A 41 -9.98 4.69 0.46
CA GLN A 41 -9.42 4.53 1.79
C GLN A 41 -8.12 5.31 2.01
N HIS A 42 -7.90 5.81 3.23
CA HIS A 42 -6.61 6.28 3.70
C HIS A 42 -5.66 5.09 3.84
N VAL A 43 -4.54 5.13 3.16
CA VAL A 43 -3.52 4.07 3.13
C VAL A 43 -2.12 4.64 3.37
N GLY A 44 -1.08 3.84 3.14
CA GLY A 44 0.30 4.28 3.30
C GLY A 44 0.72 4.51 4.76
N SER A 45 1.89 5.10 4.94
CA SER A 45 2.52 5.21 6.27
C SER A 45 1.79 6.16 7.23
N THR A 46 1.07 7.16 6.73
CA THR A 46 0.31 8.11 7.55
C THR A 46 -0.99 7.52 8.11
N SER A 47 -1.46 6.40 7.55
CA SER A 47 -2.61 5.64 8.07
C SER A 47 -2.23 4.64 9.19
N ILE A 48 -0.93 4.49 9.50
CA ILE A 48 -0.44 3.61 10.56
C ILE A 48 -0.14 4.47 11.80
N ARG A 49 -1.02 4.38 12.81
CA ARG A 49 -1.06 5.29 13.96
C ARG A 49 0.15 5.26 14.88
N SER A 50 0.89 4.16 14.89
CA SER A 50 1.93 3.90 15.88
C SER A 50 3.35 4.21 15.41
N ILE A 51 3.53 4.78 14.21
CA ILE A 51 4.86 4.94 13.59
C ILE A 51 5.09 6.34 13.01
N LYS A 52 6.36 6.74 12.99
CA LYS A 52 6.79 7.93 12.25
C LYS A 52 6.56 7.76 10.76
N ALA A 53 6.16 8.84 10.08
CA ALA A 53 5.97 8.87 8.63
C ALA A 53 6.43 10.18 8.01
N LYS A 54 6.60 10.18 6.68
CA LYS A 54 6.64 11.43 5.91
C LYS A 54 5.22 12.00 5.90
N PRO A 55 5.04 13.32 6.09
CA PRO A 55 3.72 13.95 6.20
C PRO A 55 3.06 14.10 4.81
N ILE A 56 2.96 13.01 4.08
CA ILE A 56 2.30 12.91 2.76
C ILE A 56 1.16 11.92 2.91
N ILE A 57 -0.03 12.35 2.54
CA ILE A 57 -1.25 11.55 2.67
C ILE A 57 -1.38 10.67 1.42
N ASP A 58 -1.45 9.36 1.63
CA ASP A 58 -1.71 8.39 0.58
C ASP A 58 -3.18 7.94 0.64
N ILE A 59 -3.93 8.14 -0.45
CA ILE A 59 -5.31 7.67 -0.60
C ILE A 59 -5.33 6.62 -1.71
N MET A 60 -5.94 5.49 -1.46
CA MET A 60 -6.26 4.49 -2.46
C MET A 60 -7.70 4.71 -2.93
N VAL A 61 -7.91 4.69 -4.24
CA VAL A 61 -9.21 4.75 -4.91
C VAL A 61 -9.33 3.52 -5.81
N ALA A 62 -10.31 2.67 -5.56
CA ALA A 62 -10.62 1.54 -6.41
C ALA A 62 -11.71 1.92 -7.42
N VAL A 63 -11.52 1.49 -8.66
CA VAL A 63 -12.43 1.71 -9.78
C VAL A 63 -12.54 0.42 -10.61
N ASP A 64 -13.65 0.23 -11.33
CA ASP A 64 -13.79 -0.94 -12.19
C ASP A 64 -12.96 -0.81 -13.48
N ARG A 65 -12.77 0.42 -13.98
CA ARG A 65 -11.97 0.71 -15.18
C ARG A 65 -11.23 2.04 -15.03
N PHE A 66 -9.98 2.08 -15.45
CA PHE A 66 -9.16 3.30 -15.39
C PHE A 66 -9.71 4.43 -16.29
N GLU A 67 -10.36 4.08 -17.41
CA GLU A 67 -10.96 5.06 -18.33
C GLU A 67 -12.03 5.90 -17.63
N ASP A 68 -12.75 5.31 -16.68
CA ASP A 68 -13.86 5.98 -15.99
C ASP A 68 -13.34 7.14 -15.12
N ILE A 69 -12.21 6.99 -14.43
CA ILE A 69 -11.60 8.10 -13.67
C ILE A 69 -10.85 9.07 -14.58
N LEU A 70 -10.23 8.60 -15.67
CA LEU A 70 -9.52 9.47 -16.62
C LEU A 70 -10.48 10.44 -17.32
N ALA A 71 -11.76 10.10 -17.47
CA ALA A 71 -12.77 11.01 -17.96
C ALA A 71 -12.94 12.27 -17.07
N PHE A 72 -12.57 12.18 -15.80
CA PHE A 72 -12.58 13.30 -14.83
C PHE A 72 -11.24 14.03 -14.72
N GLU A 73 -10.21 13.73 -15.53
CA GLU A 73 -8.87 14.30 -15.38
C GLU A 73 -8.89 15.83 -15.30
N LYS A 74 -9.69 16.49 -16.13
CA LYS A 74 -9.81 17.96 -16.12
C LYS A 74 -10.38 18.45 -14.77
N THR A 75 -11.49 17.88 -14.33
CA THR A 75 -12.14 18.26 -13.06
C THR A 75 -11.21 17.99 -11.85
N LEU A 76 -10.54 16.85 -11.87
CA LEU A 76 -9.55 16.51 -10.84
C LEU A 76 -8.40 17.51 -10.80
N ARG A 77 -7.89 17.93 -11.97
CA ARG A 77 -6.83 18.93 -12.07
C ARG A 77 -7.29 20.29 -11.54
N GLU A 78 -8.49 20.73 -11.89
CA GLU A 78 -9.09 21.98 -11.39
C GLU A 78 -9.28 21.94 -9.86
N ALA A 79 -9.47 20.75 -9.29
CA ALA A 79 -9.54 20.50 -7.84
C ALA A 79 -8.18 20.28 -7.16
N GLY A 80 -7.06 20.37 -7.91
CA GLY A 80 -5.69 20.23 -7.38
C GLY A 80 -5.12 18.82 -7.40
N PHE A 81 -5.77 17.86 -8.08
CA PHE A 81 -5.29 16.48 -8.28
C PHE A 81 -4.66 16.33 -9.67
N TYR A 82 -3.33 16.26 -9.73
CA TYR A 82 -2.56 16.27 -10.98
C TYR A 82 -2.18 14.86 -11.40
N TYR A 83 -2.66 14.40 -12.57
CA TYR A 83 -2.32 13.08 -13.12
C TYR A 83 -0.82 12.95 -13.40
N ARG A 84 -0.26 11.79 -13.04
CA ARG A 84 1.16 11.46 -13.16
C ARG A 84 1.34 10.16 -13.94
N PRO A 85 1.29 10.19 -15.29
CA PRO A 85 1.37 8.99 -16.11
C PRO A 85 2.71 8.26 -15.96
N GLY A 86 2.68 6.92 -16.06
CA GLY A 86 3.87 6.07 -16.15
C GLY A 86 4.69 5.94 -14.86
N ASN A 87 4.15 6.38 -13.70
CA ASN A 87 4.91 6.31 -12.44
C ASN A 87 4.81 4.95 -11.74
N LEU A 88 3.73 4.21 -11.94
CA LEU A 88 3.48 2.92 -11.30
C LEU A 88 2.90 1.93 -12.32
N PRO A 89 3.39 0.66 -12.35
CA PRO A 89 2.75 -0.37 -13.14
C PRO A 89 1.36 -0.69 -12.55
N HIS A 90 0.40 -1.01 -13.39
CA HIS A 90 -0.96 -1.46 -13.02
C HIS A 90 -1.78 -0.49 -12.14
N GLN A 91 -1.36 0.77 -12.01
CA GLN A 91 -2.05 1.82 -11.25
C GLN A 91 -1.99 3.15 -12.00
N LEU A 92 -2.98 4.02 -11.73
CA LEU A 92 -2.83 5.44 -12.04
C LEU A 92 -2.42 6.19 -10.78
N LEU A 93 -1.69 7.27 -10.95
CA LEU A 93 -1.26 8.11 -9.85
C LEU A 93 -1.70 9.56 -10.10
N PHE A 94 -2.41 10.14 -9.14
CA PHE A 94 -2.58 11.59 -9.04
C PHE A 94 -1.81 12.11 -7.84
N ALA A 95 -1.37 13.36 -7.90
CA ALA A 95 -0.60 13.97 -6.83
C ALA A 95 -1.06 15.41 -6.57
N CYS A 96 -0.92 15.87 -5.32
CA CYS A 96 -1.29 17.23 -4.93
C CYS A 96 -0.12 17.95 -4.28
N GLY A 97 -0.24 19.27 -4.25
CA GLY A 97 0.71 20.17 -3.60
C GLY A 97 1.30 21.20 -4.57
N SER A 98 1.89 22.26 -4.01
CA SER A 98 2.41 23.40 -4.75
C SER A 98 3.52 23.07 -5.77
N TYR A 99 4.16 21.89 -5.62
CA TYR A 99 5.08 21.38 -6.64
C TYR A 99 4.37 21.07 -7.98
N TYR A 100 3.12 20.64 -7.95
CA TYR A 100 2.41 20.19 -9.15
C TYR A 100 1.65 21.30 -9.86
N ASP A 101 1.27 22.37 -9.16
CA ASP A 101 0.68 23.58 -9.73
C ASP A 101 1.73 24.65 -10.09
N GLY A 102 3.00 24.41 -9.74
CA GLY A 102 4.11 25.33 -10.03
C GLY A 102 4.24 26.50 -9.04
N SER A 103 3.44 26.55 -7.97
CA SER A 103 3.48 27.65 -6.99
C SER A 103 4.52 27.45 -5.87
N GLY A 104 5.16 26.27 -5.80
CA GLY A 104 6.14 25.95 -4.76
C GLY A 104 6.81 24.59 -4.96
N ASP A 105 7.23 23.95 -3.87
CA ASP A 105 8.01 22.73 -3.90
C ASP A 105 7.43 21.58 -3.04
N LEU A 106 6.25 21.76 -2.46
CA LEU A 106 5.61 20.79 -1.59
C LEU A 106 4.81 19.72 -2.36
N GLN A 107 4.94 18.47 -1.91
CA GLN A 107 4.06 17.36 -2.23
C GLN A 107 3.23 17.05 -0.99
N THR A 108 1.91 16.99 -1.11
CA THR A 108 0.99 16.82 0.03
C THR A 108 0.26 15.50 0.00
N HIS A 109 -0.20 15.05 -1.18
CA HIS A 109 -0.98 13.83 -1.33
C HIS A 109 -0.52 13.02 -2.53
N PHE A 110 -0.72 11.69 -2.43
CA PHE A 110 -0.73 10.76 -3.55
C PHE A 110 -2.05 10.00 -3.55
N ILE A 111 -2.72 9.99 -4.70
CA ILE A 111 -3.95 9.26 -4.92
C ILE A 111 -3.61 8.09 -5.84
N HIS A 112 -3.61 6.90 -5.28
CA HIS A 112 -3.33 5.64 -5.95
C HIS A 112 -4.63 5.05 -6.47
N VAL A 113 -4.82 5.07 -7.79
CA VAL A 113 -6.02 4.49 -8.41
C VAL A 113 -5.70 3.07 -8.85
N VAL A 114 -6.48 2.13 -8.38
CA VAL A 114 -6.32 0.69 -8.61
C VAL A 114 -7.61 0.08 -9.16
N LEU A 115 -7.51 -1.09 -9.79
CA LEU A 115 -8.72 -1.81 -10.20
C LEU A 115 -9.36 -2.52 -9.00
N THR A 116 -10.67 -2.51 -8.97
CA THR A 116 -11.49 -3.21 -7.96
C THR A 116 -11.08 -4.68 -7.86
N ASN A 117 -10.87 -5.16 -6.64
CA ASN A 117 -10.43 -6.53 -6.33
C ASN A 117 -9.08 -6.96 -6.94
N SER A 118 -8.30 -6.01 -7.47
CA SER A 118 -6.93 -6.32 -7.90
C SER A 118 -6.01 -6.61 -6.71
N ALA A 119 -4.86 -7.22 -6.99
CA ALA A 119 -3.83 -7.43 -5.97
C ALA A 119 -3.40 -6.13 -5.29
N ASP A 120 -3.26 -5.04 -6.05
CA ASP A 120 -2.91 -3.72 -5.50
C ASP A 120 -3.99 -3.19 -4.54
N HIS A 121 -5.29 -3.31 -4.89
CA HIS A 121 -6.40 -2.94 -4.01
C HIS A 121 -6.32 -3.68 -2.67
N ILE A 122 -6.22 -5.00 -2.73
CA ILE A 122 -6.15 -5.88 -1.54
C ILE A 122 -4.88 -5.60 -0.73
N ASN A 123 -3.74 -5.40 -1.37
CA ASN A 123 -2.45 -5.19 -0.72
C ASN A 123 -2.40 -3.86 0.06
N TYR A 124 -2.97 -2.77 -0.46
CA TYR A 124 -3.02 -1.50 0.28
C TYR A 124 -3.78 -1.64 1.60
N ILE A 125 -4.93 -2.29 1.57
CA ILE A 125 -5.79 -2.49 2.75
C ILE A 125 -5.13 -3.45 3.74
N ASN A 126 -4.71 -4.63 3.26
CA ASN A 126 -4.10 -5.65 4.11
C ASN A 126 -2.82 -5.15 4.78
N PHE A 127 -1.97 -4.43 4.07
CA PHE A 127 -0.74 -3.86 4.65
C PHE A 127 -1.06 -2.88 5.78
N ARG A 128 -1.96 -1.94 5.55
CA ARG A 128 -2.38 -0.97 6.57
C ARG A 128 -2.96 -1.67 7.80
N ASP A 129 -3.89 -2.60 7.59
CA ASP A 129 -4.62 -3.26 8.68
C ASP A 129 -3.69 -4.18 9.48
N TYR A 130 -2.80 -4.90 8.80
CA TYR A 130 -1.76 -5.71 9.44
C TYR A 130 -0.81 -4.87 10.29
N MET A 131 -0.32 -3.74 9.78
CA MET A 131 0.55 -2.84 10.54
C MET A 131 -0.17 -2.22 11.75
N ASN A 132 -1.46 -1.89 11.64
CA ASN A 132 -2.22 -1.36 12.76
C ASN A 132 -2.60 -2.42 13.81
N SER A 133 -2.75 -3.69 13.41
CA SER A 133 -3.09 -4.80 14.31
C SER A 133 -1.86 -5.52 14.89
N THR A 134 -0.67 -5.31 14.32
CA THR A 134 0.56 -6.03 14.70
C THR A 134 1.66 -5.04 15.12
N PRO A 135 1.69 -4.61 16.40
CA PRO A 135 2.64 -3.58 16.88
C PRO A 135 4.12 -3.92 16.64
N SER A 136 4.49 -5.20 16.67
CA SER A 136 5.87 -5.64 16.39
C SER A 136 6.28 -5.38 14.95
N ALA A 137 5.39 -5.66 13.98
CA ALA A 137 5.62 -5.39 12.56
C ALA A 137 5.69 -3.88 12.27
N ALA A 138 4.78 -3.10 12.87
CA ALA A 138 4.80 -1.64 12.77
C ALA A 138 6.12 -1.05 13.29
N LYS A 139 6.61 -1.51 14.44
CA LYS A 139 7.90 -1.08 15.01
C LYS A 139 9.10 -1.51 14.18
N GLU A 140 9.08 -2.70 13.56
CA GLU A 140 10.12 -3.14 12.62
C GLU A 140 10.15 -2.22 11.40
N TYR A 141 8.97 -1.89 10.83
CA TYR A 141 8.85 -0.95 9.71
C TYR A 141 9.33 0.46 10.06
N GLU A 142 9.01 0.95 11.26
CA GLU A 142 9.48 2.25 11.73
C GLU A 142 11.00 2.30 11.82
N ARG A 143 11.64 1.28 12.45
CA ARG A 143 13.11 1.18 12.58
C ARG A 143 13.78 1.19 11.20
N LEU A 144 13.26 0.40 10.26
CA LEU A 144 13.77 0.39 8.88
C LEU A 144 13.69 1.77 8.25
N LYS A 145 12.54 2.46 8.37
CA LYS A 145 12.36 3.80 7.80
C LYS A 145 13.32 4.82 8.41
N ILE A 146 13.54 4.76 9.72
CA ILE A 146 14.47 5.65 10.42
C ILE A 146 15.90 5.40 9.93
N ALA A 147 16.35 4.14 9.88
CA ALA A 147 17.68 3.78 9.39
C ALA A 147 17.90 4.29 7.95
N LEU A 148 16.96 3.99 7.04
CA LEU A 148 17.03 4.46 5.66
C LEU A 148 17.05 5.99 5.54
N ALA A 149 16.28 6.69 6.37
CA ALA A 149 16.28 8.16 6.37
C ALA A 149 17.61 8.76 6.85
N GLN A 150 18.35 8.06 7.71
CA GLN A 150 19.69 8.47 8.15
C GLN A 150 20.79 8.18 7.11
N GLU A 151 20.60 7.11 6.31
CA GLU A 151 21.58 6.68 5.28
C GLU A 151 21.49 7.47 3.97
N VAL A 152 20.39 8.16 3.72
CA VAL A 152 20.19 8.91 2.47
C VAL A 152 20.39 10.41 2.71
N PRO A 153 20.88 11.16 1.71
CA PRO A 153 20.88 12.62 1.77
C PRO A 153 19.45 13.14 2.01
N ALA A 154 19.30 14.12 2.87
CA ALA A 154 17.99 14.75 3.12
C ALA A 154 17.34 15.24 1.82
N GLU A 155 18.15 15.78 0.92
CA GLU A 155 17.76 16.16 -0.45
C GLU A 155 18.18 15.07 -1.45
N ASN A 156 17.28 14.74 -2.38
CA ASN A 156 17.48 13.74 -3.45
C ASN A 156 17.62 12.27 -3.00
N GLY A 157 17.45 11.94 -1.71
CA GLY A 157 17.53 10.58 -1.19
C GLY A 157 16.30 9.71 -1.45
N ARG A 158 15.24 10.26 -2.05
CA ARG A 158 13.93 9.58 -2.16
C ARG A 158 13.98 8.23 -2.85
N GLN A 159 14.70 8.10 -3.98
CA GLN A 159 14.75 6.84 -4.73
C GLN A 159 15.40 5.72 -3.92
N LYS A 160 16.56 6.00 -3.30
CA LYS A 160 17.26 5.03 -2.44
C LYS A 160 16.40 4.65 -1.22
N TYR A 161 15.73 5.62 -0.60
CA TYR A 161 14.79 5.38 0.50
C TYR A 161 13.62 4.48 0.09
N LEU A 162 13.05 4.67 -1.10
CA LEU A 162 11.95 3.84 -1.61
C LEU A 162 12.42 2.42 -1.92
N ALA A 163 13.57 2.29 -2.60
CA ALA A 163 14.17 0.98 -2.91
C ALA A 163 14.50 0.19 -1.66
N GLY A 164 15.06 0.83 -0.62
CA GLY A 164 15.44 0.16 0.63
C GLY A 164 14.26 -0.40 1.44
N LYS A 165 13.03 -0.01 1.13
CA LYS A 165 11.83 -0.56 1.77
C LYS A 165 11.21 -1.74 1.02
N HIS A 166 11.62 -1.98 -0.21
CA HIS A 166 10.94 -2.92 -1.11
C HIS A 166 10.81 -4.33 -0.50
N ASP A 167 11.92 -4.94 -0.15
CA ASP A 167 11.95 -6.32 0.35
C ASP A 167 11.17 -6.48 1.66
N PHE A 168 11.23 -5.46 2.52
CA PHE A 168 10.42 -5.44 3.73
C PHE A 168 8.93 -5.42 3.40
N ILE A 169 8.51 -4.55 2.46
CA ILE A 169 7.10 -4.43 2.07
C ILE A 169 6.60 -5.75 1.49
N VAL A 170 7.35 -6.37 0.56
CA VAL A 170 6.99 -7.66 -0.04
C VAL A 170 6.79 -8.72 1.04
N ARG A 171 7.75 -8.87 1.96
CA ARG A 171 7.66 -9.81 3.09
C ARG A 171 6.45 -9.53 4.00
N MET A 172 6.14 -8.27 4.26
CA MET A 172 5.01 -7.90 5.11
C MET A 172 3.67 -8.08 4.39
N LEU A 173 3.61 -7.89 3.08
CA LEU A 173 2.41 -8.17 2.29
C LEU A 173 2.03 -9.65 2.32
N ALA A 174 3.00 -10.57 2.22
CA ALA A 174 2.75 -12.00 2.38
C ALA A 174 2.17 -12.32 3.77
N LYS A 175 2.74 -11.75 4.84
CA LYS A 175 2.21 -11.91 6.20
C LYS A 175 0.83 -11.28 6.37
N ALA A 176 0.60 -10.11 5.80
CA ALA A 176 -0.68 -9.41 5.85
C ALA A 176 -1.77 -10.19 5.12
N LEU A 177 -1.46 -10.79 3.98
CA LEU A 177 -2.36 -11.64 3.25
C LEU A 177 -2.76 -12.87 4.09
N ALA A 178 -1.79 -13.61 4.64
CA ALA A 178 -2.07 -14.73 5.53
C ALA A 178 -2.88 -14.30 6.76
N HIS A 179 -2.54 -13.16 7.38
CA HIS A 179 -3.26 -12.60 8.51
C HIS A 179 -4.72 -12.26 8.18
N SER A 180 -5.02 -11.83 6.96
CA SER A 180 -6.38 -11.50 6.53
C SER A 180 -7.33 -12.72 6.51
N TYR A 181 -6.79 -13.94 6.52
CA TYR A 181 -7.55 -15.19 6.59
C TYR A 181 -7.72 -15.73 8.01
N LEU A 182 -7.07 -15.15 9.02
CA LEU A 182 -7.23 -15.62 10.41
C LEU A 182 -8.68 -15.50 10.87
N GLY A 183 -9.19 -16.60 11.42
CA GLY A 183 -10.58 -16.69 11.89
C GLY A 183 -11.62 -16.86 10.79
N LYS A 184 -11.22 -16.96 9.52
CA LYS A 184 -12.12 -17.29 8.41
C LYS A 184 -12.12 -18.79 8.12
N THR A 185 -13.26 -19.31 7.69
CA THR A 185 -13.34 -20.65 7.09
C THR A 185 -12.90 -20.51 5.63
N VAL A 186 -11.91 -21.31 5.23
CA VAL A 186 -11.38 -21.34 3.86
C VAL A 186 -11.40 -22.75 3.32
N GLU A 187 -11.56 -22.90 2.01
CA GLU A 187 -11.32 -24.16 1.32
C GLU A 187 -9.81 -24.32 1.11
N ILE A 188 -9.29 -25.51 1.45
CA ILE A 188 -7.88 -25.84 1.26
C ILE A 188 -7.78 -27.03 0.31
N ARG A 189 -6.97 -26.91 -0.72
CA ARG A 189 -6.57 -28.02 -1.57
C ARG A 189 -5.32 -28.68 -1.01
N ILE A 190 -5.42 -29.96 -0.68
CA ILE A 190 -4.30 -30.73 -0.11
C ILE A 190 -3.44 -31.29 -1.25
N ASP A 191 -2.19 -30.88 -1.31
CA ASP A 191 -1.20 -31.36 -2.31
C ASP A 191 -0.32 -32.47 -1.75
N ARG A 192 -0.06 -32.42 -0.43
CA ARG A 192 0.76 -33.37 0.30
C ARG A 192 -0.02 -33.91 1.49
N PRO A 193 -0.70 -35.03 1.34
CA PRO A 193 -1.42 -35.65 2.46
C PRO A 193 -0.47 -36.09 3.60
N LEU A 194 -0.97 -36.06 4.82
CA LEU A 194 -0.31 -36.65 5.99
C LEU A 194 0.24 -38.05 5.66
N GLY A 195 1.51 -38.29 5.94
CA GLY A 195 2.22 -39.55 5.69
C GLY A 195 2.67 -39.78 4.25
N SER A 196 2.40 -38.87 3.31
CA SER A 196 2.99 -38.93 1.96
C SER A 196 4.47 -38.55 2.00
N THR A 197 5.24 -39.01 1.01
CA THR A 197 6.66 -38.68 0.88
C THR A 197 6.88 -37.56 -0.13
N HIS A 198 7.96 -36.80 0.05
CA HIS A 198 8.33 -35.73 -0.89
C HIS A 198 8.74 -36.33 -2.25
N PRO A 199 8.25 -35.83 -3.40
CA PRO A 199 8.52 -36.43 -4.71
C PRO A 199 10.00 -36.56 -5.08
N SER A 200 10.81 -35.57 -4.67
CA SER A 200 12.25 -35.52 -4.96
C SER A 200 13.12 -35.93 -3.77
N HIS A 201 12.53 -36.13 -2.58
CA HIS A 201 13.22 -36.44 -1.32
C HIS A 201 12.45 -37.53 -0.57
N PRO A 202 12.56 -38.81 -0.98
CA PRO A 202 11.77 -39.91 -0.38
C PRO A 202 11.98 -40.09 1.13
N GLU A 203 13.08 -39.59 1.68
CA GLU A 203 13.39 -39.59 3.11
C GLU A 203 12.52 -38.59 3.91
N LEU A 204 11.88 -37.61 3.24
CA LEU A 204 11.01 -36.64 3.88
C LEU A 204 9.55 -37.11 3.81
N VAL A 205 9.01 -37.40 4.98
CA VAL A 205 7.59 -37.76 5.17
C VAL A 205 6.86 -36.54 5.75
N TYR A 206 5.75 -36.17 5.15
CA TYR A 206 4.95 -35.05 5.63
C TYR A 206 4.22 -35.42 6.93
N PRO A 207 4.52 -34.77 8.08
CA PRO A 207 3.90 -35.10 9.37
C PRO A 207 2.49 -34.50 9.55
N ILE A 208 2.07 -33.65 8.60
CA ILE A 208 0.73 -33.02 8.55
C ILE A 208 0.26 -32.97 7.09
N ASN A 209 -1.02 -32.67 6.87
CA ASN A 209 -1.49 -32.28 5.54
C ASN A 209 -0.87 -30.93 5.16
N TYR A 210 -0.32 -30.84 3.95
CA TYR A 210 0.19 -29.62 3.35
C TYR A 210 -0.60 -29.31 2.09
N GLY A 211 -0.97 -28.05 1.90
CA GLY A 211 -1.78 -27.62 0.77
C GLY A 211 -1.91 -26.10 0.74
N HIS A 212 -2.68 -25.58 -0.18
CA HIS A 212 -2.84 -24.15 -0.46
C HIS A 212 -4.31 -23.71 -0.49
N ILE A 213 -4.54 -22.40 -0.41
CA ILE A 213 -5.86 -21.80 -0.64
C ILE A 213 -5.98 -21.51 -2.14
N PRO A 214 -6.89 -22.19 -2.87
CA PRO A 214 -6.99 -22.06 -4.33
C PRO A 214 -7.27 -20.62 -4.77
N GLY A 215 -6.51 -20.13 -5.77
CA GLY A 215 -6.68 -18.81 -6.36
C GLY A 215 -6.18 -17.64 -5.50
N VAL A 216 -5.57 -17.90 -4.35
CA VAL A 216 -4.98 -16.88 -3.49
C VAL A 216 -3.48 -16.90 -3.68
N ILE A 217 -2.94 -15.88 -4.36
CA ILE A 217 -1.51 -15.80 -4.68
C ILE A 217 -0.74 -15.16 -3.52
N GLY A 218 0.27 -15.87 -3.05
CA GLY A 218 1.21 -15.41 -2.02
C GLY A 218 2.20 -14.38 -2.53
N GLY A 219 3.06 -13.89 -1.63
CA GLY A 219 4.07 -12.87 -1.97
C GLY A 219 5.22 -13.37 -2.86
N ASP A 220 5.36 -14.67 -3.03
CA ASP A 220 6.33 -15.36 -3.90
C ASP A 220 5.78 -15.67 -5.31
N GLY A 221 4.49 -15.36 -5.54
CA GLY A 221 3.80 -15.60 -6.81
C GLY A 221 3.15 -16.99 -6.93
N GLU A 222 3.29 -17.84 -5.91
CA GLU A 222 2.60 -19.13 -5.79
C GLU A 222 1.31 -18.99 -4.99
N GLU A 223 0.44 -20.01 -5.03
CA GLU A 223 -0.77 -20.02 -4.21
C GLU A 223 -0.41 -20.09 -2.71
N LEU A 224 -1.18 -19.37 -1.88
CA LEU A 224 -0.91 -19.22 -0.44
C LEU A 224 -1.06 -20.54 0.30
N ASP A 225 0.01 -21.04 0.87
CA ASP A 225 0.14 -22.27 1.69
C ASP A 225 0.30 -21.99 3.19
#